data_19f831f121d6d76028a88ec8391d02ae
#
_entry.id   19f831f121d6d76028a88ec8391d02ae
#
_cell.length_a   1.000
_cell.length_b   1.000
_cell.length_c   1.000
_cell.angle_alpha   90.00
_cell.angle_beta   90.00
_cell.angle_gamma   90.00
#
_symmetry.space_group_name_H-M   'P 1'
#
loop_
_entity.id
_entity.type
_entity.pdbx_description
1 polymer ?
#
loop_
_entity_poly.entity_id
_entity_poly.type
_entity_poly.pdbx_seq_one_letter_code
_entity_poly.pdbx_strand_id
1 'polypeptide(L)'
;MRVAKDDVPVLMEIPGAIVRLHKNFGSAKGYDGISGEYFTLGAGVDTTPLFQGLEGNLCQCPHGGFVIKGRITTTDAKGTTETVNTNDLFYWPSGHNVKVEADAEIIMFSPERDHCLVINHMIEKVKG
;
A
#
# COMPACT_ATOMS: atom_id res chain seq x y z
N MET A 1 18.71 7.67 7.56
CA MET A 1 17.60 8.19 8.39
C MET A 1 16.83 7.02 8.99
N ARG A 2 16.28 7.21 10.19
CA ARG A 2 15.38 6.24 10.82
C ARG A 2 14.17 6.94 11.39
N VAL A 3 13.03 6.25 11.44
CA VAL A 3 11.82 6.75 12.08
C VAL A 3 11.13 5.58 12.77
N ALA A 4 10.63 5.80 14.00
CA ALA A 4 9.85 4.79 14.69
C ALA A 4 8.45 4.71 14.06
N LYS A 5 7.82 3.53 14.10
CA LYS A 5 6.48 3.33 13.54
C LYS A 5 5.50 4.39 13.99
N ASP A 6 5.46 4.68 15.30
CA ASP A 6 4.47 5.60 15.84
C ASP A 6 4.72 7.06 15.45
N ASP A 7 5.92 7.37 14.95
CA ASP A 7 6.28 8.69 14.43
C ASP A 7 6.03 8.84 12.93
N VAL A 8 5.64 7.76 12.24
CA VAL A 8 5.27 7.82 10.83
C VAL A 8 3.85 8.40 10.74
N PRO A 9 3.65 9.52 10.03
CA PRO A 9 2.33 10.16 9.96
C PRO A 9 1.22 9.25 9.47
N VAL A 10 0.05 9.34 10.10
CA VAL A 10 -1.15 8.65 9.64
C VAL A 10 -1.79 9.51 8.53
N LEU A 11 -1.84 9.01 7.31
CA LEU A 11 -2.49 9.68 6.19
C LEU A 11 -3.95 9.29 6.04
N MET A 12 -4.29 8.04 6.40
CA MET A 12 -5.65 7.55 6.28
C MET A 12 -5.91 6.56 7.40
N GLU A 13 -7.06 6.72 8.05
CA GLU A 13 -7.55 5.75 9.02
C GLU A 13 -9.02 5.53 8.77
N ILE A 14 -9.37 4.28 8.48
CA ILE A 14 -10.75 3.83 8.25
C ILE A 14 -10.97 2.54 9.04
N PRO A 15 -12.23 2.09 9.22
CA PRO A 15 -12.44 0.78 9.83
C PRO A 15 -11.64 -0.30 9.10
N GLY A 16 -10.76 -0.97 9.84
CA GLY A 16 -9.92 -2.04 9.31
C GLY A 16 -8.61 -1.62 8.66
N ALA A 17 -8.29 -0.31 8.57
CA ALA A 17 -7.02 0.09 7.95
C ALA A 17 -6.44 1.35 8.57
N ILE A 18 -5.15 1.29 8.90
CA ILE A 18 -4.35 2.46 9.28
C ILE A 18 -3.18 2.53 8.31
N VAL A 19 -3.12 3.64 7.56
CA VAL A 19 -2.09 3.88 6.55
C VAL A 19 -1.15 4.98 7.04
N ARG A 20 0.08 4.61 7.33
CA ARG A 20 1.14 5.54 7.73
C ARG A 20 2.14 5.69 6.60
N LEU A 21 2.51 6.93 6.30
CA LEU A 21 3.47 7.22 5.24
C LEU A 21 4.35 8.39 5.62
N HIS A 22 5.67 8.18 5.57
CA HIS A 22 6.67 9.21 5.78
C HIS A 22 7.19 9.68 4.41
N LYS A 23 6.90 10.93 4.07
CA LYS A 23 7.39 11.53 2.82
C LYS A 23 8.88 11.82 2.94
N ASN A 24 9.57 11.76 1.79
CA ASN A 24 11.00 12.04 1.71
C ASN A 24 11.83 11.15 2.66
N PHE A 25 11.40 9.89 2.84
CA PHE A 25 12.14 8.94 3.66
C PHE A 25 13.47 8.59 3.03
N GLY A 26 13.52 8.52 1.70
CA GLY A 26 14.73 8.25 0.97
C GLY A 26 14.63 8.78 -0.45
N SER A 27 15.68 8.53 -1.23
CA SER A 27 15.71 8.90 -2.63
C SER A 27 16.53 7.88 -3.42
N ALA A 28 16.18 7.74 -4.70
CA ALA A 28 16.94 6.93 -5.64
C ALA A 28 16.96 7.65 -6.98
N LYS A 29 18.03 7.41 -7.75
CA LYS A 29 18.15 8.01 -9.09
C LYS A 29 16.95 7.60 -9.94
N GLY A 30 16.26 8.58 -10.52
CA GLY A 30 15.07 8.36 -11.33
C GLY A 30 13.76 8.49 -10.57
N TYR A 31 13.81 8.75 -9.26
CA TYR A 31 12.62 8.99 -8.44
C TYR A 31 12.72 10.37 -7.80
N ASP A 32 11.56 11.05 -7.65
CA ASP A 32 11.52 12.34 -6.95
C ASP A 32 11.71 12.15 -5.45
N GLY A 33 11.32 10.99 -4.92
CA GLY A 33 11.48 10.60 -3.54
C GLY A 33 10.91 9.21 -3.31
N ILE A 34 11.33 8.59 -2.21
CA ILE A 34 10.84 7.29 -1.78
C ILE A 34 10.17 7.47 -0.43
N SER A 35 8.91 7.07 -0.32
CA SER A 35 8.21 7.05 0.95
C SER A 35 8.53 5.80 1.75
N GLY A 36 8.58 5.93 3.07
CA GLY A 36 8.62 4.80 3.99
C GLY A 36 7.24 4.64 4.61
N GLU A 37 6.68 3.45 4.55
CA GLU A 37 5.27 3.22 4.87
C GLU A 37 5.08 2.09 5.85
N TYR A 38 4.07 2.24 6.70
CA TYR A 38 3.66 1.19 7.62
C TYR A 38 2.13 1.08 7.57
N PHE A 39 1.63 -0.06 7.12
CA PHE A 39 0.20 -0.31 7.00
C PHE A 39 -0.24 -1.38 7.99
N THR A 40 -1.31 -1.09 8.73
CA THR A 40 -2.00 -2.06 9.57
C THR A 40 -3.36 -2.30 8.93
N LEU A 41 -3.62 -3.54 8.53
CA LEU A 41 -4.77 -3.90 7.71
C LEU A 41 -5.52 -5.08 8.33
N GLY A 42 -6.83 -4.94 8.48
CA GLY A 42 -7.68 -6.01 8.98
C GLY A 42 -8.07 -7.00 7.90
N ALA A 43 -8.30 -8.26 8.31
CA ALA A 43 -8.83 -9.29 7.41
C ALA A 43 -10.13 -8.82 6.78
N GLY A 44 -10.30 -9.08 5.49
CA GLY A 44 -11.47 -8.68 4.72
C GLY A 44 -11.34 -7.33 4.01
N VAL A 45 -10.31 -6.54 4.32
CA VAL A 45 -10.05 -5.32 3.56
C VAL A 45 -9.80 -5.68 2.10
N ASP A 46 -10.50 -5.00 1.20
CA ASP A 46 -10.42 -5.21 -0.24
C ASP A 46 -10.41 -3.83 -0.89
N THR A 47 -9.37 -3.53 -1.65
CA THR A 47 -9.20 -2.22 -2.25
C THR A 47 -10.06 -1.99 -3.50
N THR A 48 -10.78 -2.99 -3.98
CA THR A 48 -11.58 -2.89 -5.20
C THR A 48 -12.45 -1.62 -5.25
N PRO A 49 -13.27 -1.32 -4.23
CA PRO A 49 -14.08 -0.11 -4.28
C PRO A 49 -13.26 1.18 -4.17
N LEU A 50 -12.09 1.12 -3.52
CA LEU A 50 -11.25 2.29 -3.32
C LEU A 50 -10.44 2.65 -4.55
N PHE A 51 -10.21 1.69 -5.44
CA PHE A 51 -9.43 1.90 -6.67
C PHE A 51 -10.31 2.22 -7.88
N GLN A 52 -11.63 2.26 -7.74
CA GLN A 52 -12.52 2.66 -8.82
C GLN A 52 -12.21 4.09 -9.25
N GLY A 53 -11.98 4.29 -10.55
CA GLY A 53 -11.63 5.59 -11.12
C GLY A 53 -10.14 5.77 -11.37
N LEU A 54 -9.28 4.94 -10.77
CA LEU A 54 -7.88 4.88 -11.16
C LEU A 54 -7.75 4.13 -12.49
N GLU A 55 -6.61 4.29 -13.17
CA GLU A 55 -6.36 3.61 -14.43
C GLU A 55 -6.55 2.10 -14.27
N GLY A 56 -7.43 1.53 -15.09
CA GLY A 56 -7.78 0.12 -15.00
C GLY A 56 -8.45 -0.28 -13.70
N ASN A 57 -8.86 0.68 -12.87
CA ASN A 57 -9.40 0.47 -11.53
C ASN A 57 -8.41 -0.30 -10.62
N LEU A 58 -7.13 -0.04 -10.80
CA LEU A 58 -6.03 -0.70 -10.09
C LEU A 58 -5.05 0.34 -9.55
N CYS A 59 -4.28 -0.04 -8.55
CA CYS A 59 -3.16 0.77 -8.07
C CYS A 59 -2.03 0.70 -9.09
N GLN A 60 -1.65 1.84 -9.66
CA GLN A 60 -0.56 1.90 -10.64
C GLN A 60 0.79 2.19 -10.01
N CYS A 61 0.85 2.41 -8.70
CA CYS A 61 2.09 2.64 -7.99
C CYS A 61 2.76 1.30 -7.63
N PRO A 62 4.01 1.07 -8.03
CA PRO A 62 4.73 -0.13 -7.58
C PRO A 62 5.17 0.01 -6.12
N HIS A 63 5.25 -1.11 -5.41
CA HIS A 63 5.69 -1.15 -4.02
C HIS A 63 6.64 -2.32 -3.79
N GLY A 64 7.72 -2.07 -3.06
CA GLY A 64 8.54 -3.12 -2.50
C GLY A 64 8.37 -3.12 -0.99
N GLY A 65 8.39 -4.28 -0.36
CA GLY A 65 8.19 -4.32 1.08
C GLY A 65 8.41 -5.67 1.74
N PHE A 66 7.94 -5.75 2.97
CA PHE A 66 8.08 -6.92 3.84
C PHE A 66 6.82 -7.10 4.67
N VAL A 67 6.35 -8.34 4.77
CA VAL A 67 5.18 -8.69 5.58
C VAL A 67 5.64 -9.05 6.99
N ILE A 68 5.29 -8.20 7.97
CA ILE A 68 5.61 -8.47 9.37
C ILE A 68 4.73 -9.60 9.90
N LYS A 69 3.44 -9.53 9.58
CA LYS A 69 2.48 -10.60 9.89
C LYS A 69 1.31 -10.55 8.93
N GLY A 70 0.64 -11.68 8.77
CA GLY A 70 -0.62 -11.77 8.05
C GLY A 70 -0.50 -12.46 6.70
N ARG A 71 -1.54 -12.28 5.89
CA ARG A 71 -1.60 -12.85 4.55
C ARG A 71 -2.39 -11.91 3.64
N ILE A 72 -1.80 -11.56 2.51
CA ILE A 72 -2.37 -10.61 1.55
C ILE A 72 -2.28 -11.20 0.15
N THR A 73 -3.36 -11.11 -0.61
CA THR A 73 -3.40 -11.54 -2.01
C THR A 73 -3.55 -10.32 -2.90
N THR A 74 -2.71 -10.24 -3.92
CA THR A 74 -2.85 -9.25 -4.99
C THR A 74 -3.36 -9.91 -6.25
N THR A 75 -4.09 -9.13 -7.07
CA THR A 75 -4.60 -9.56 -8.36
C THR A 75 -4.21 -8.51 -9.38
N ASP A 76 -3.64 -8.92 -10.51
CA ASP A 76 -3.27 -8.01 -11.59
C ASP A 76 -4.40 -7.84 -12.63
N ALA A 77 -4.14 -7.04 -13.67
CA ALA A 77 -5.12 -6.77 -14.72
C ALA A 77 -5.55 -8.01 -15.50
N LYS A 78 -4.75 -9.05 -15.48
CA LYS A 78 -5.05 -10.32 -16.18
C LYS A 78 -5.73 -11.34 -15.27
N GLY A 79 -5.96 -10.98 -14.01
CA GLY A 79 -6.53 -11.88 -13.02
C GLY A 79 -5.52 -12.84 -12.38
N THR A 80 -4.23 -12.65 -12.64
CA THR A 80 -3.17 -13.42 -11.98
C THR A 80 -3.03 -12.98 -10.55
N THR A 81 -2.98 -13.94 -9.63
CA THR A 81 -2.90 -13.66 -8.19
C THR A 81 -1.56 -14.07 -7.61
N GLU A 82 -1.13 -13.35 -6.57
CA GLU A 82 0.02 -13.69 -5.77
C GLU A 82 -0.34 -13.49 -4.31
N THR A 83 0.00 -14.45 -3.47
CA THR A 83 -0.23 -14.35 -2.02
C THR A 83 1.09 -14.22 -1.31
N VAL A 84 1.19 -13.21 -0.43
CA VAL A 84 2.34 -12.99 0.43
C VAL A 84 1.95 -13.28 1.87
N ASN A 85 2.87 -13.88 2.62
CA ASN A 85 2.65 -14.33 3.99
C ASN A 85 3.68 -13.71 4.94
N THR A 86 3.47 -13.93 6.24
CA THR A 86 4.40 -13.48 7.29
C THR A 86 5.85 -13.80 6.92
N ASN A 87 6.72 -12.80 7.04
CA ASN A 87 8.16 -12.87 6.75
C ASN A 87 8.52 -12.92 5.27
N ASP A 88 7.56 -12.71 4.36
CA ASP A 88 7.87 -12.61 2.94
C ASP A 88 8.36 -11.21 2.57
N LEU A 89 9.38 -11.16 1.72
CA LEU A 89 9.68 -9.98 0.93
C LEU A 89 8.75 -9.99 -0.29
N PHE A 90 8.30 -8.83 -0.72
CA PHE A 90 7.44 -8.76 -1.90
C PHE A 90 7.78 -7.56 -2.77
N TYR A 91 7.39 -7.65 -4.01
CA TYR A 91 7.32 -6.52 -4.93
C TYR A 91 6.00 -6.60 -5.68
N TRP A 92 5.19 -5.55 -5.56
CA TRP A 92 3.94 -5.43 -6.29
C TRP A 92 4.13 -4.43 -7.43
N PRO A 93 4.18 -4.90 -8.69
CA PRO A 93 4.30 -4.00 -9.84
C PRO A 93 3.04 -3.17 -10.04
N SER A 94 3.14 -2.14 -10.89
CA SER A 94 1.98 -1.33 -11.28
C SER A 94 0.83 -2.22 -11.76
N GLY A 95 -0.40 -1.85 -11.43
CA GLY A 95 -1.58 -2.56 -11.91
C GLY A 95 -2.00 -3.72 -11.02
N HIS A 96 -2.18 -3.45 -9.73
CA HIS A 96 -2.61 -4.47 -8.77
C HIS A 96 -3.81 -4.00 -7.94
N ASN A 97 -4.58 -4.98 -7.47
CA ASN A 97 -5.60 -4.84 -6.45
C ASN A 97 -5.15 -5.64 -5.21
N VAL A 98 -5.63 -5.28 -4.04
CA VAL A 98 -5.19 -5.89 -2.78
C VAL A 98 -6.38 -6.42 -2.00
N LYS A 99 -6.27 -7.66 -1.53
CA LYS A 99 -7.24 -8.26 -0.60
C LYS A 99 -6.50 -8.84 0.60
N VAL A 100 -6.91 -8.43 1.79
CA VAL A 100 -6.31 -8.90 3.05
C VAL A 100 -7.03 -10.15 3.52
N GLU A 101 -6.30 -11.27 3.58
CA GLU A 101 -6.87 -12.57 3.96
C GLU A 101 -6.81 -12.82 5.47
N ALA A 102 -5.77 -12.31 6.13
CA ALA A 102 -5.61 -12.36 7.58
C ALA A 102 -5.05 -11.05 8.06
N ASP A 103 -5.41 -10.62 9.28
CA ASP A 103 -4.92 -9.37 9.86
C ASP A 103 -3.43 -9.20 9.60
N ALA A 104 -3.05 -8.08 9.00
CA ALA A 104 -1.71 -7.90 8.46
C ALA A 104 -1.06 -6.60 8.94
N GLU A 105 0.24 -6.66 9.05
CA GLU A 105 1.12 -5.50 9.19
C GLU A 105 2.22 -5.63 8.16
N ILE A 106 2.38 -4.58 7.35
CA ILE A 106 3.40 -4.55 6.30
C ILE A 106 4.16 -3.25 6.34
N ILE A 107 5.41 -3.31 5.92
CA ILE A 107 6.19 -2.12 5.60
C ILE A 107 6.44 -2.12 4.10
N MET A 108 6.38 -0.91 3.51
CA MET A 108 6.59 -0.73 2.08
C MET A 108 7.46 0.48 1.83
N PHE A 109 8.10 0.46 0.67
CA PHE A 109 8.79 1.61 0.11
C PHE A 109 8.26 1.81 -1.30
N SER A 110 7.90 3.05 -1.62
CA SER A 110 7.20 3.36 -2.87
C SER A 110 7.74 4.65 -3.47
N PRO A 111 7.61 4.81 -4.81
CA PRO A 111 7.72 6.13 -5.40
C PRO A 111 6.69 7.04 -4.75
N GLU A 112 7.15 8.03 -3.99
CA GLU A 112 6.30 8.82 -3.10
C GLU A 112 5.18 9.52 -3.85
N ARG A 113 5.52 10.20 -4.94
CA ARG A 113 4.57 10.95 -5.73
C ARG A 113 3.42 10.08 -6.23
N ASP A 114 3.76 8.92 -6.79
CA ASP A 114 2.77 8.00 -7.36
C ASP A 114 1.87 7.42 -6.29
N HIS A 115 2.44 7.06 -5.13
CA HIS A 115 1.65 6.49 -4.05
C HIS A 115 0.76 7.53 -3.37
N CYS A 116 1.23 8.76 -3.24
CA CYS A 116 0.40 9.84 -2.70
C CYS A 116 -0.82 10.11 -3.57
N LEU A 117 -0.69 10.02 -4.89
CA LEU A 117 -1.84 10.14 -5.79
C LEU A 117 -2.87 9.04 -5.54
N VAL A 118 -2.43 7.80 -5.36
CA VAL A 118 -3.31 6.67 -5.07
C VAL A 118 -4.00 6.86 -3.72
N ILE A 119 -3.24 7.19 -2.67
CA ILE A 119 -3.79 7.37 -1.33
C ILE A 119 -4.79 8.52 -1.30
N ASN A 120 -4.48 9.63 -1.95
CA ASN A 120 -5.43 10.77 -2.03
C ASN A 120 -6.72 10.36 -2.73
N HIS A 121 -6.64 9.56 -3.78
CA HIS A 121 -7.81 9.03 -4.47
C HIS A 121 -8.64 8.15 -3.51
N MET A 122 -8.00 7.28 -2.75
CA MET A 122 -8.68 6.43 -1.77
C MET A 122 -9.38 7.27 -0.70
N ILE A 123 -8.71 8.31 -0.20
CA ILE A 123 -9.29 9.21 0.81
C ILE A 123 -10.57 9.87 0.25
N GLU A 124 -10.54 10.34 -0.99
CA GLU A 124 -11.73 10.94 -1.62
C GLU A 124 -12.86 9.92 -1.78
N LYS A 125 -12.54 8.67 -2.11
CA LYS A 125 -13.53 7.59 -2.20
C LYS A 125 -14.20 7.31 -0.86
N VAL A 126 -13.44 7.33 0.23
CA VAL A 126 -13.96 7.12 1.58
C VAL A 126 -14.87 8.24 2.01
N LYS A 127 -14.57 9.48 1.63
CA LYS A 127 -15.43 10.64 1.93
C LYS A 127 -16.76 10.58 1.19
N GLY A 128 -16.82 9.78 0.15
CA GLY A 128 -18.03 9.53 -0.57
C GLY A 128 -18.37 10.37 -1.69
#